data_555b30e058495f4223ef532d9355f9a7
#
_entry.id   555b30e058495f4223ef532d9355f9a7
#
_cell.length_a   1.000
_cell.length_b   1.000
_cell.length_c   1.000
_cell.angle_alpha   90.00
_cell.angle_beta   90.00
_cell.angle_gamma   90.00
#
_symmetry.space_group_name_H-M   'P 1'
#
loop_
_entity.id
_entity.type
_entity.pdbx_description
1 polymer ?
#
loop_
_entity_poly.entity_id
_entity_poly.type
_entity_poly.pdbx_seq_one_letter_code
_entity_poly.pdbx_strand_id
1 'polypeptide(L)'
;MKNVLACAAFVALWAAPGFAQTTEELNTDGKNTDNVLTQSMGYSRTSYSSLHQINKSNVARLVPIWNASMMNDLGELAAPTVYNGVMYVINGRWSFAIDVETGRQIWRTPTKIEPANKHVAFNRGAATIYNGKLFRVTIDDHVLALDMKTGKEIWNQKFANTEEGYYA
;
A
#
# COMPACT_ATOMS: atom_id res chain seq x y z
N MET A 1 -5.04 58.35 29.43
CA MET A 1 -5.31 57.63 28.17
C MET A 1 -4.52 56.34 28.25
N LYS A 2 -5.15 55.23 28.52
CA LYS A 2 -4.53 53.89 28.64
C LYS A 2 -4.85 53.09 27.36
N ASN A 3 -3.88 52.83 26.55
CA ASN A 3 -3.99 51.99 25.35
C ASN A 3 -3.96 50.52 25.79
N VAL A 4 -5.07 49.82 25.61
CA VAL A 4 -5.14 48.35 25.76
C VAL A 4 -4.86 47.75 24.38
N LEU A 5 -3.68 47.14 24.19
CA LEU A 5 -3.38 46.30 23.05
C LEU A 5 -4.07 44.96 23.25
N ALA A 6 -5.05 44.69 22.41
CA ALA A 6 -5.65 43.33 22.33
C ALA A 6 -4.78 42.47 21.40
N CYS A 7 -4.05 41.51 21.98
CA CYS A 7 -3.39 40.46 21.22
C CYS A 7 -4.44 39.44 20.76
N ALA A 8 -4.78 39.45 19.49
CA ALA A 8 -5.55 38.39 18.87
C ALA A 8 -4.64 37.19 18.64
N ALA A 9 -4.82 36.13 19.44
CA ALA A 9 -4.16 34.85 19.21
C ALA A 9 -4.83 34.15 18.01
N PHE A 10 -4.13 34.10 16.90
CA PHE A 10 -4.50 33.24 15.75
C PHE A 10 -4.21 31.79 16.13
N VAL A 11 -5.23 31.06 16.50
CA VAL A 11 -5.16 29.60 16.59
C VAL A 11 -5.24 29.06 15.15
N ALA A 12 -4.07 28.78 14.57
CA ALA A 12 -4.02 28.01 13.33
C ALA A 12 -4.49 26.58 13.66
N LEU A 13 -5.74 26.24 13.33
CA LEU A 13 -6.18 24.85 13.25
C LEU A 13 -5.35 24.18 12.12
N TRP A 14 -4.32 23.49 12.50
CA TRP A 14 -3.70 22.53 11.61
C TRP A 14 -4.69 21.37 11.46
N ALA A 15 -5.44 21.39 10.37
CA ALA A 15 -6.13 20.20 9.92
C ALA A 15 -5.05 19.14 9.70
N ALA A 16 -4.99 18.13 10.57
CA ALA A 16 -4.14 16.98 10.34
C ALA A 16 -4.56 16.42 8.98
N PRO A 17 -3.63 16.20 8.03
CA PRO A 17 -3.98 15.60 6.76
C PRO A 17 -4.66 14.28 7.06
N GLY A 18 -5.90 14.11 6.60
CA GLY A 18 -6.64 12.88 6.72
C GLY A 18 -5.89 11.79 5.96
N PHE A 19 -5.22 10.91 6.69
CA PHE A 19 -4.49 9.77 6.14
C PHE A 19 -5.44 8.57 5.93
N ALA A 20 -6.57 8.81 5.32
CA ALA A 20 -7.53 7.75 5.18
C ALA A 20 -8.03 7.73 3.75
N GLN A 21 -7.79 6.63 3.04
CA GLN A 21 -8.50 6.37 1.82
C GLN A 21 -9.98 6.34 2.11
N THR A 22 -10.72 7.09 1.33
CA THR A 22 -12.16 7.18 1.43
C THR A 22 -12.82 6.22 0.44
N THR A 23 -14.08 5.93 0.67
CA THR A 23 -14.88 5.17 -0.30
C THR A 23 -14.95 5.88 -1.65
N GLU A 24 -14.99 7.21 -1.66
CA GLU A 24 -15.01 8.01 -2.88
C GLU A 24 -13.71 7.87 -3.69
N GLU A 25 -12.55 7.92 -3.03
CA GLU A 25 -11.26 7.69 -3.69
C GLU A 25 -11.18 6.29 -4.32
N LEU A 26 -11.66 5.25 -3.63
CA LEU A 26 -11.71 3.90 -4.17
C LEU A 26 -12.65 3.79 -5.38
N ASN A 27 -13.82 4.42 -5.32
CA ASN A 27 -14.80 4.42 -6.42
C ASN A 27 -14.29 5.17 -7.66
N THR A 28 -13.40 6.12 -7.48
CA THR A 28 -12.85 6.98 -8.55
C THR A 28 -11.41 6.63 -8.94
N ASP A 29 -10.83 5.56 -8.38
CA ASP A 29 -9.43 5.16 -8.57
C ASP A 29 -9.03 5.11 -10.06
N GLY A 30 -9.85 4.55 -10.93
CA GLY A 30 -9.58 4.51 -12.37
C GLY A 30 -9.53 5.87 -13.08
N LYS A 31 -9.91 6.96 -12.41
CA LYS A 31 -9.84 8.34 -12.90
C LYS A 31 -8.69 9.14 -12.30
N ASN A 32 -8.11 8.65 -11.20
CA ASN A 32 -7.00 9.28 -10.52
C ASN A 32 -5.69 8.73 -11.10
N THR A 33 -4.82 9.62 -11.57
CA THR A 33 -3.53 9.24 -12.16
C THR A 33 -2.37 9.27 -11.17
N ASP A 34 -2.60 9.78 -9.96
CA ASP A 34 -1.57 9.95 -8.94
C ASP A 34 -1.51 8.76 -7.97
N ASN A 35 -2.60 7.98 -7.91
CA ASN A 35 -2.74 6.84 -7.02
C ASN A 35 -3.11 5.57 -7.79
N VAL A 36 -2.84 4.41 -7.20
CA VAL A 36 -3.30 3.09 -7.64
C VAL A 36 -3.83 2.37 -6.39
N LEU A 37 -5.12 2.51 -6.12
CA LEU A 37 -5.74 2.06 -4.87
C LEU A 37 -6.31 0.65 -4.97
N THR A 38 -6.67 0.24 -6.19
CA THR A 38 -7.27 -1.07 -6.45
C THR A 38 -6.44 -1.84 -7.47
N GLN A 39 -6.51 -3.14 -7.42
CA GLN A 39 -5.89 -3.98 -8.44
C GLN A 39 -6.50 -3.66 -9.82
N SER A 40 -5.64 -3.43 -10.81
CA SER A 40 -6.04 -3.10 -12.19
C SER A 40 -6.70 -1.73 -12.35
N MET A 41 -6.45 -0.77 -11.47
CA MET A 41 -6.82 0.64 -11.59
C MET A 41 -8.33 0.85 -11.72
N GLY A 42 -9.05 0.53 -10.66
CA GLY A 42 -10.49 0.72 -10.54
C GLY A 42 -11.30 -0.58 -10.60
N TYR A 43 -12.53 -0.52 -10.14
CA TYR A 43 -13.43 -1.68 -10.08
C TYR A 43 -13.77 -2.27 -11.44
N SER A 44 -13.65 -1.49 -12.51
CA SER A 44 -13.82 -1.98 -13.89
C SER A 44 -12.65 -2.86 -14.37
N ARG A 45 -11.55 -2.92 -13.63
CA ARG A 45 -10.35 -3.72 -13.91
C ARG A 45 -9.81 -3.57 -15.34
N THR A 46 -9.81 -2.35 -15.85
CA THR A 46 -9.37 -2.08 -17.22
C THR A 46 -7.87 -2.06 -17.37
N SER A 47 -7.10 -1.94 -16.28
CA SER A 47 -5.65 -1.77 -16.28
C SER A 47 -5.19 -0.63 -17.21
N TYR A 48 -6.02 0.39 -17.36
CA TYR A 48 -5.79 1.51 -18.25
C TYR A 48 -5.42 2.75 -17.47
N SER A 49 -4.32 3.39 -17.87
CA SER A 49 -3.91 4.71 -17.38
C SER A 49 -4.14 5.77 -18.44
N SER A 50 -4.70 6.90 -18.05
CA SER A 50 -4.82 8.09 -18.90
C SER A 50 -3.56 8.93 -18.99
N LEU A 51 -2.45 8.50 -18.35
CA LEU A 51 -1.15 9.15 -18.46
C LEU A 51 -0.59 9.06 -19.90
N HIS A 52 0.00 10.14 -20.38
CA HIS A 52 0.53 10.24 -21.76
C HIS A 52 2.01 10.62 -21.82
N GLN A 53 2.70 10.73 -20.66
CA GLN A 53 4.12 11.10 -20.58
C GLN A 53 4.98 10.09 -21.31
N ILE A 54 4.65 8.80 -21.23
CA ILE A 54 5.34 7.74 -21.96
C ILE A 54 4.53 7.43 -23.22
N ASN A 55 5.21 7.46 -24.38
CA ASN A 55 4.61 7.24 -25.68
C ASN A 55 5.63 6.63 -26.67
N LYS A 56 5.20 6.33 -27.88
CA LYS A 56 6.03 5.69 -28.92
C LYS A 56 7.31 6.44 -29.26
N SER A 57 7.34 7.77 -29.07
CA SER A 57 8.52 8.60 -29.39
C SER A 57 9.58 8.61 -28.31
N ASN A 58 9.27 8.24 -27.09
CA ASN A 58 10.19 8.33 -25.95
C ASN A 58 10.38 7.03 -25.15
N VAL A 59 9.54 6.01 -25.37
CA VAL A 59 9.61 4.75 -24.63
C VAL A 59 10.98 4.06 -24.73
N ALA A 60 11.67 4.16 -25.87
CA ALA A 60 13.00 3.59 -26.07
C ALA A 60 14.11 4.28 -25.24
N ARG A 61 13.83 5.45 -24.65
CA ARG A 61 14.76 6.21 -23.81
C ARG A 61 14.50 6.08 -22.32
N LEU A 62 13.56 5.23 -21.92
CA LEU A 62 13.31 4.97 -20.50
C LEU A 62 14.53 4.36 -19.84
N VAL A 63 14.87 4.88 -18.69
CA VAL A 63 15.92 4.36 -17.83
C VAL A 63 15.35 4.13 -16.42
N PRO A 64 15.81 3.10 -15.69
CA PRO A 64 15.43 2.92 -14.30
C PRO A 64 16.01 4.07 -13.46
N ILE A 65 15.20 4.66 -12.57
CA ILE A 65 15.64 5.71 -11.66
C ILE A 65 16.04 5.15 -10.29
N TRP A 66 15.50 4.02 -9.90
CA TRP A 66 15.88 3.26 -8.71
C TRP A 66 15.47 1.80 -8.84
N ASN A 67 15.98 0.98 -7.93
CA ASN A 67 15.54 -0.39 -7.73
C ASN A 67 15.45 -0.67 -6.21
N ALA A 68 14.63 -1.63 -5.82
CA ALA A 68 14.50 -2.06 -4.43
C ALA A 68 14.43 -3.59 -4.36
N SER A 69 15.19 -4.18 -3.43
CA SER A 69 15.10 -5.60 -3.17
C SER A 69 13.88 -5.90 -2.30
N MET A 70 13.05 -6.85 -2.72
CA MET A 70 11.91 -7.35 -1.94
C MET A 70 12.33 -8.46 -0.95
N MET A 71 13.62 -8.79 -0.87
CA MET A 71 14.19 -9.76 0.08
C MET A 71 13.48 -11.12 0.07
N ASN A 72 13.04 -11.54 -1.08
CA ASN A 72 12.33 -12.78 -1.30
C ASN A 72 12.82 -13.43 -2.60
N ASP A 73 13.11 -14.72 -2.52
CA ASP A 73 13.58 -15.56 -3.62
C ASP A 73 12.50 -16.52 -4.16
N LEU A 74 11.27 -16.38 -3.65
CA LEU A 74 10.16 -17.28 -3.99
C LEU A 74 9.23 -16.74 -5.08
N GLY A 75 9.51 -15.57 -5.64
CA GLY A 75 8.69 -14.90 -6.65
C GLY A 75 7.73 -13.85 -6.07
N GLU A 76 7.46 -12.85 -6.89
CA GLU A 76 6.65 -11.68 -6.56
C GLU A 76 5.45 -11.62 -7.51
N LEU A 77 4.26 -11.95 -7.01
CA LEU A 77 3.02 -11.97 -7.81
C LEU A 77 2.01 -10.90 -7.38
N ALA A 78 2.29 -10.18 -6.29
CA ALA A 78 1.40 -9.14 -5.79
C ALA A 78 1.56 -7.84 -6.58
N ALA A 79 0.46 -7.27 -7.03
CA ALA A 79 0.47 -5.94 -7.63
C ALA A 79 0.73 -4.87 -6.54
N PRO A 80 1.56 -3.85 -6.83
CA PRO A 80 1.75 -2.74 -5.90
C PRO A 80 0.49 -1.88 -5.79
N THR A 81 0.25 -1.34 -4.60
CA THR A 81 -0.75 -0.30 -4.33
C THR A 81 -0.01 1.01 -4.07
N VAL A 82 -0.44 2.11 -4.68
CA VAL A 82 0.21 3.43 -4.52
C VAL A 82 -0.79 4.43 -3.95
N TYR A 83 -0.39 5.12 -2.90
CA TYR A 83 -1.19 6.18 -2.30
C TYR A 83 -0.31 7.30 -1.75
N ASN A 84 -0.58 8.53 -2.21
CA ASN A 84 0.12 9.75 -1.79
C ASN A 84 1.65 9.61 -1.82
N GLY A 85 2.20 9.13 -2.93
CA GLY A 85 3.64 8.99 -3.12
C GLY A 85 4.28 7.82 -2.37
N VAL A 86 3.51 6.96 -1.74
CA VAL A 86 3.99 5.73 -1.07
C VAL A 86 3.48 4.50 -1.81
N MET A 87 4.39 3.62 -2.18
CA MET A 87 4.10 2.32 -2.76
C MET A 87 4.08 1.27 -1.66
N TYR A 88 2.99 0.54 -1.58
CA TYR A 88 2.82 -0.60 -0.68
C TYR A 88 2.93 -1.89 -1.48
N VAL A 89 3.88 -2.73 -1.11
CA VAL A 89 4.15 -4.03 -1.74
C VAL A 89 4.13 -5.11 -0.68
N ILE A 90 3.55 -6.24 -1.02
CA ILE A 90 3.55 -7.43 -0.17
C ILE A 90 4.12 -8.62 -0.93
N ASN A 91 4.82 -9.47 -0.23
CA ASN A 91 5.20 -10.81 -0.70
C ASN A 91 4.95 -11.85 0.41
N GLY A 92 5.33 -13.09 0.19
CA GLY A 92 5.09 -14.16 1.17
C GLY A 92 5.69 -13.87 2.56
N ARG A 93 6.80 -13.14 2.63
CA ARG A 93 7.57 -12.91 3.87
C ARG A 93 7.43 -11.52 4.44
N TRP A 94 7.09 -10.52 3.62
CA TRP A 94 7.21 -9.12 3.99
C TRP A 94 6.05 -8.28 3.50
N SER A 95 5.84 -7.18 4.20
CA SER A 95 5.08 -6.01 3.74
C SER A 95 6.02 -4.82 3.75
N PHE A 96 5.97 -3.99 2.70
CA PHE A 96 6.83 -2.83 2.53
C PHE A 96 6.01 -1.57 2.30
N ALA A 97 6.56 -0.44 2.76
CA ALA A 97 6.24 0.88 2.24
C ALA A 97 7.50 1.50 1.66
N ILE A 98 7.41 1.97 0.44
CA ILE A 98 8.52 2.49 -0.35
C ILE A 98 8.12 3.87 -0.88
N ASP A 99 8.99 4.84 -0.73
CA ASP A 99 8.84 6.15 -1.35
C ASP A 99 8.99 6.01 -2.86
N VAL A 100 7.98 6.40 -3.63
CA VAL A 100 7.96 6.16 -5.09
C VAL A 100 8.96 7.02 -5.85
N GLU A 101 9.34 8.18 -5.31
CA GLU A 101 10.25 9.09 -5.97
C GLU A 101 11.71 8.61 -5.84
N THR A 102 12.07 8.09 -4.68
CA THR A 102 13.47 7.76 -4.34
C THR A 102 13.77 6.27 -4.29
N GLY A 103 12.76 5.39 -4.22
CA GLY A 103 12.91 3.97 -3.96
C GLY A 103 13.33 3.64 -2.51
N ARG A 104 13.36 4.65 -1.61
CA ARG A 104 13.76 4.47 -0.21
C ARG A 104 12.68 3.70 0.53
N GLN A 105 13.09 2.64 1.21
CA GLN A 105 12.21 1.91 2.12
C GLN A 105 11.84 2.80 3.32
N ILE A 106 10.54 3.08 3.50
CA ILE A 106 10.00 3.81 4.65
C ILE A 106 9.92 2.88 5.85
N TRP A 107 9.27 1.73 5.65
CA TRP A 107 9.22 0.65 6.63
C TRP A 107 9.12 -0.72 5.95
N ARG A 108 9.41 -1.76 6.72
CA ARG A 108 9.26 -3.16 6.35
C ARG A 108 8.79 -3.96 7.56
N THR A 109 7.76 -4.78 7.37
CA THR A 109 7.20 -5.62 8.43
C THR A 109 7.26 -7.09 8.01
N PRO A 110 7.85 -7.97 8.84
CA PRO A 110 7.87 -9.39 8.57
C PRO A 110 6.47 -9.99 8.71
N THR A 111 6.14 -10.93 7.85
CA THR A 111 4.95 -11.77 7.99
C THR A 111 5.34 -13.00 8.80
N LYS A 112 4.70 -13.18 9.95
CA LYS A 112 4.83 -14.39 10.74
C LYS A 112 3.91 -15.44 10.13
N ILE A 113 4.47 -16.51 9.63
CA ILE A 113 3.74 -17.65 9.05
C ILE A 113 3.96 -18.85 9.95
N GLU A 114 2.92 -19.60 10.21
CA GLU A 114 2.99 -20.82 11.01
C GLU A 114 4.00 -21.81 10.41
N PRO A 115 4.94 -22.36 11.22
CA PRO A 115 6.05 -23.18 10.71
C PRO A 115 5.63 -24.47 10.00
N ALA A 116 4.42 -24.96 10.29
CA ALA A 116 3.89 -26.20 9.72
C ALA A 116 3.44 -26.06 8.26
N ASN A 117 3.27 -24.83 7.77
CA ASN A 117 2.80 -24.63 6.40
C ASN A 117 3.93 -24.80 5.39
N LYS A 118 4.02 -26.01 4.81
CA LYS A 118 5.03 -26.38 3.81
C LYS A 118 4.73 -25.83 2.41
N HIS A 119 3.60 -25.19 2.23
CA HIS A 119 3.13 -24.68 0.93
C HIS A 119 3.38 -23.18 0.75
N VAL A 120 4.24 -22.61 1.56
CA VAL A 120 4.60 -21.18 1.52
C VAL A 120 5.36 -20.88 0.22
N ALA A 121 4.66 -20.47 -0.80
CA ALA A 121 5.34 -20.09 -2.03
C ALA A 121 5.03 -18.65 -2.45
N PHE A 122 3.78 -18.26 -2.55
CA PHE A 122 3.45 -17.04 -3.27
C PHE A 122 2.30 -16.30 -2.62
N ASN A 123 2.44 -14.98 -2.53
CA ASN A 123 1.32 -14.10 -2.25
C ASN A 123 0.79 -13.55 -3.57
N ARG A 124 -0.38 -13.96 -3.99
CA ARG A 124 -0.94 -13.64 -5.32
C ARG A 124 -1.81 -12.39 -5.32
N GLY A 125 -2.24 -11.94 -4.16
CA GLY A 125 -3.09 -10.77 -4.00
C GLY A 125 -2.28 -9.48 -3.82
N ALA A 126 -2.89 -8.34 -4.16
CA ALA A 126 -2.37 -7.03 -3.76
C ALA A 126 -2.71 -6.73 -2.30
N ALA A 127 -1.93 -5.87 -1.67
CA ALA A 127 -2.34 -5.26 -0.43
C ALA A 127 -3.56 -4.36 -0.68
N THR A 128 -4.54 -4.42 0.20
CA THR A 128 -5.68 -3.49 0.18
C THR A 128 -5.44 -2.40 1.22
N ILE A 129 -5.65 -1.14 0.86
CA ILE A 129 -5.52 -0.03 1.79
C ILE A 129 -6.87 0.63 2.03
N TYR A 130 -7.18 0.91 3.28
CA TYR A 130 -8.39 1.63 3.67
C TYR A 130 -8.25 2.25 5.05
N ASN A 131 -8.69 3.48 5.20
CA ASN A 131 -8.73 4.20 6.48
C ASN A 131 -7.43 4.11 7.29
N GLY A 132 -6.29 4.41 6.63
CA GLY A 132 -4.97 4.43 7.26
C GLY A 132 -4.38 3.05 7.58
N LYS A 133 -5.01 1.98 7.11
CA LYS A 133 -4.58 0.60 7.33
C LYS A 133 -4.27 -0.10 6.02
N LEU A 134 -3.25 -0.93 6.06
CA LEU A 134 -2.93 -1.89 5.02
C LEU A 134 -3.43 -3.26 5.46
N PHE A 135 -4.26 -3.88 4.64
CA PHE A 135 -4.77 -5.23 4.85
C PHE A 135 -4.09 -6.20 3.90
N ARG A 136 -3.77 -7.37 4.41
CA ARG A 136 -3.29 -8.47 3.60
C ARG A 136 -3.79 -9.80 4.13
N VAL A 137 -3.89 -10.79 3.25
CA VAL A 137 -4.12 -12.18 3.59
C VAL A 137 -2.78 -12.92 3.55
N THR A 138 -2.59 -13.89 4.41
CA THR A 138 -1.42 -14.77 4.42
C THR A 138 -1.78 -16.17 4.01
N ILE A 139 -0.79 -16.93 3.56
CA ILE A 139 -0.98 -18.31 3.07
C ILE A 139 -1.42 -19.30 4.18
N ASP A 140 -1.24 -18.95 5.44
CA ASP A 140 -1.69 -19.70 6.61
C ASP A 140 -3.05 -19.20 7.14
N ASP A 141 -3.85 -18.60 6.26
CA ASP A 141 -5.23 -18.19 6.47
C ASP A 141 -5.43 -17.13 7.56
N HIS A 142 -4.50 -16.17 7.63
CA HIS A 142 -4.66 -15.00 8.45
C HIS A 142 -4.99 -13.76 7.63
N VAL A 143 -5.81 -12.88 8.19
CA VAL A 143 -5.95 -11.49 7.74
C VAL A 143 -5.19 -10.61 8.72
N LEU A 144 -4.31 -9.76 8.20
CA LEU A 144 -3.56 -8.78 8.98
C LEU A 144 -4.02 -7.38 8.64
N ALA A 145 -4.03 -6.50 9.66
CA ALA A 145 -4.09 -5.06 9.46
C ALA A 145 -2.83 -4.42 10.01
N LEU A 146 -2.13 -3.67 9.17
CA LEU A 146 -0.95 -2.90 9.52
C LEU A 146 -1.27 -1.41 9.47
N ASP A 147 -0.67 -0.63 10.35
CA ASP A 147 -0.69 0.82 10.27
C ASP A 147 0.12 1.30 9.05
N MET A 148 -0.47 2.07 8.17
CA MET A 148 0.15 2.47 6.91
C MET A 148 1.39 3.36 7.09
N LYS A 149 1.48 4.13 8.18
CA LYS A 149 2.61 5.03 8.43
C LYS A 149 3.81 4.31 9.00
N THR A 150 3.57 3.33 9.86
CA THR A 150 4.62 2.71 10.68
C THR A 150 4.89 1.26 10.35
N GLY A 151 3.98 0.60 9.61
CA GLY A 151 4.02 -0.83 9.35
C GLY A 151 3.72 -1.71 10.58
N LYS A 152 3.36 -1.11 11.72
CA LYS A 152 3.06 -1.88 12.94
C LYS A 152 1.76 -2.66 12.77
N GLU A 153 1.76 -3.91 13.21
CA GLU A 153 0.56 -4.74 13.26
C GLU A 153 -0.45 -4.12 14.24
N ILE A 154 -1.67 -3.88 13.75
CA ILE A 154 -2.80 -3.40 14.54
C ILE A 154 -3.58 -4.59 15.07
N TRP A 155 -3.84 -5.56 14.19
CA TRP A 155 -4.46 -6.84 14.53
C TRP A 155 -4.10 -7.92 13.51
N ASN A 156 -4.28 -9.17 13.93
CA ASN A 156 -4.05 -10.37 13.15
C ASN A 156 -5.11 -11.39 13.54
N GLN A 157 -5.86 -11.89 12.55
CA GLN A 157 -6.96 -12.82 12.77
C GLN A 157 -6.87 -14.01 11.83
N LYS A 158 -6.82 -15.21 12.40
CA LYS A 158 -6.99 -16.46 11.65
C LYS A 158 -8.46 -16.63 11.26
N PHE A 159 -8.74 -16.95 10.01
CA PHE A 159 -10.11 -17.10 9.49
C PHE A 159 -10.40 -18.49 8.92
N ALA A 160 -9.38 -19.31 8.64
CA ALA A 160 -9.52 -20.66 8.15
C ALA A 160 -8.41 -21.57 8.68
N ASN A 161 -8.40 -22.84 8.28
CA ASN A 161 -7.41 -23.81 8.69
C ASN A 161 -6.84 -24.54 7.47
N THR A 162 -5.56 -24.36 7.21
CA THR A 162 -4.85 -25.01 6.10
C THR A 162 -4.87 -26.54 6.18
N GLU A 163 -4.98 -27.11 7.39
CA GLU A 163 -5.10 -28.58 7.56
C GLU A 163 -6.43 -29.12 7.02
N GLU A 164 -7.45 -28.27 6.90
CA GLU A 164 -8.74 -28.60 6.31
C GLU A 164 -8.78 -28.37 4.77
N GLY A 165 -7.62 -28.02 4.18
CA GLY A 165 -7.47 -27.81 2.73
C GLY A 165 -7.82 -26.40 2.25
N TYR A 166 -7.96 -25.43 3.16
CA TYR A 166 -8.11 -24.03 2.80
C TYR A 166 -6.73 -23.39 2.55
N TYR A 167 -6.64 -22.55 1.50
CA TYR A 167 -5.44 -21.82 1.13
C TYR A 167 -5.83 -20.43 0.61
N ALA A 168 -5.22 -19.39 1.11
CA ALA A 168 -5.43 -18.00 0.71
C ALA A 168 -4.38 -17.46 -0.28
#